data_a051e2eac1087b9f33ca713a2d987def
#
_entry.id   a051e2eac1087b9f33ca713a2d987def
#
_cell.length_a   1.000
_cell.length_b   1.000
_cell.length_c   1.000
_cell.angle_alpha   90.00
_cell.angle_beta   90.00
_cell.angle_gamma   90.00
#
_symmetry.space_group_name_H-M   'P 1'
#
loop_
_entity.id
_entity.type
_entity.pdbx_description
1 polymer ?
#
loop_
_entity_poly.entity_id
_entity_poly.type
_entity_poly.pdbx_seq_one_letter_code
_entity_poly.pdbx_strand_id
1 'polypeptide(L)'
;MTSTLFFSLEKKNWIAYWNRALVFLFITTYFLGGITRYKHLIVILMTITTIVYLCKRPKHYLSLFKTCLFGSVAILTIAALLSLLQSPDAGASMKEIFKAIIENTLLCTIAIPVILRDEKREDVEKIVFFSFISALGLRCFSELIAYYKDYQQGVMPFADYRHRSISDSMVFLFPALLNLWLIKSAKYRISFAVLSVIFIFLILGTLSRGAWLSVLVIGLIWILMFKQWKLLLVG
;
A
#
# COMPACT_ATOMS: atom_id res chain seq x y z
N MET A 1 -23.03 -38.48 -4.86
CA MET A 1 -21.81 -38.07 -4.17
C MET A 1 -20.96 -37.03 -4.94
N THR A 2 -21.17 -36.84 -6.23
CA THR A 2 -20.43 -35.89 -7.11
C THR A 2 -20.89 -34.42 -7.04
N SER A 3 -22.15 -34.15 -6.75
CA SER A 3 -22.70 -32.77 -6.72
C SER A 3 -22.20 -31.95 -5.52
N THR A 4 -22.00 -32.54 -4.37
CA THR A 4 -21.52 -31.87 -3.16
C THR A 4 -20.04 -31.48 -3.26
N LEU A 5 -19.22 -32.26 -3.96
CA LEU A 5 -17.81 -31.95 -4.21
C LEU A 5 -17.64 -30.80 -5.20
N PHE A 6 -18.46 -30.76 -6.26
CA PHE A 6 -18.42 -29.67 -7.24
C PHE A 6 -18.83 -28.32 -6.62
N PHE A 7 -19.90 -28.33 -5.83
CA PHE A 7 -20.35 -27.13 -5.11
C PHE A 7 -19.34 -26.63 -4.05
N SER A 8 -18.58 -27.53 -3.43
CA SER A 8 -17.53 -27.17 -2.46
C SER A 8 -16.29 -26.57 -3.14
N LEU A 9 -15.92 -27.07 -4.32
CA LEU A 9 -14.80 -26.54 -5.11
C LEU A 9 -15.12 -25.15 -5.69
N GLU A 10 -16.33 -24.96 -6.19
CA GLU A 10 -16.80 -23.67 -6.71
C GLU A 10 -16.88 -22.61 -5.61
N LYS A 11 -17.39 -22.98 -4.43
CA LYS A 11 -17.44 -22.11 -3.26
C LYS A 11 -16.04 -21.74 -2.73
N LYS A 12 -15.09 -22.66 -2.79
CA LYS A 12 -13.70 -22.42 -2.40
C LYS A 12 -13.01 -21.43 -3.34
N ASN A 13 -13.27 -21.53 -4.65
CA ASN A 13 -12.76 -20.59 -5.63
C ASN A 13 -13.34 -19.18 -5.42
N TRP A 14 -14.66 -19.06 -5.16
CA TRP A 14 -15.30 -17.78 -4.92
C TRP A 14 -14.72 -17.05 -3.69
N ILE A 15 -14.49 -17.77 -2.60
CA ILE A 15 -13.88 -17.19 -1.38
C ILE A 15 -12.47 -16.69 -1.66
N ALA A 16 -11.67 -17.44 -2.41
CA ALA A 16 -10.33 -17.04 -2.81
C ALA A 16 -10.36 -15.76 -3.67
N TYR A 17 -11.26 -15.67 -4.65
CA TYR A 17 -11.44 -14.44 -5.46
C TYR A 17 -11.86 -13.24 -4.60
N TRP A 18 -12.80 -13.44 -3.68
CA TRP A 18 -13.22 -12.41 -2.74
C TRP A 18 -12.06 -11.87 -1.90
N ASN A 19 -11.27 -12.76 -1.30
CA ASN A 19 -10.13 -12.40 -0.49
C ASN A 19 -9.12 -11.57 -1.28
N ARG A 20 -8.80 -12.04 -2.49
CA ARG A 20 -7.87 -11.39 -3.40
C ARG A 20 -8.37 -10.01 -3.83
N ALA A 21 -9.62 -9.92 -4.23
CA ALA A 21 -10.24 -8.66 -4.63
C ALA A 21 -10.28 -7.65 -3.48
N LEU A 22 -10.58 -8.10 -2.27
CA LEU A 22 -10.65 -7.25 -1.09
C LEU A 22 -9.29 -6.63 -0.74
N VAL A 23 -8.23 -7.46 -0.73
CA VAL A 23 -6.86 -6.98 -0.48
C VAL A 23 -6.37 -6.08 -1.61
N PHE A 24 -6.65 -6.45 -2.87
CA PHE A 24 -6.33 -5.61 -4.03
C PHE A 24 -6.98 -4.23 -3.93
N LEU A 25 -8.28 -4.17 -3.66
CA LEU A 25 -9.01 -2.92 -3.50
C LEU A 25 -8.49 -2.09 -2.32
N PHE A 26 -8.20 -2.74 -1.20
CA PHE A 26 -7.66 -2.03 -0.03
C PHE A 26 -6.33 -1.34 -0.36
N ILE A 27 -5.34 -2.09 -0.85
CA ILE A 27 -4.02 -1.53 -1.18
C ILE A 27 -4.14 -0.44 -2.24
N THR A 28 -4.92 -0.69 -3.29
CA THR A 28 -5.08 0.27 -4.40
C THR A 28 -5.73 1.57 -3.95
N THR A 29 -6.80 1.49 -3.14
CA THR A 29 -7.52 2.68 -2.69
C THR A 29 -6.83 3.40 -1.54
N TYR A 30 -5.96 2.72 -0.78
CA TYR A 30 -5.26 3.29 0.37
C TYR A 30 -4.51 4.58 0.00
N PHE A 31 -3.81 4.57 -1.13
CA PHE A 31 -2.99 5.69 -1.60
C PHE A 31 -3.75 6.77 -2.38
N LEU A 32 -5.03 6.57 -2.67
CA LEU A 32 -5.82 7.55 -3.42
C LEU A 32 -6.42 8.62 -2.48
N GLY A 33 -6.39 9.86 -2.90
CA GLY A 33 -7.09 10.97 -2.23
C GLY A 33 -8.58 11.04 -2.61
N GLY A 34 -9.40 11.74 -1.83
CA GLY A 34 -10.78 12.09 -2.20
C GLY A 34 -11.84 10.98 -2.14
N ILE A 35 -11.47 9.73 -1.83
CA ILE A 35 -12.38 8.57 -1.81
C ILE A 35 -12.59 7.99 -0.41
N THR A 36 -12.65 8.84 0.60
CA THR A 36 -12.70 8.43 2.02
C THR A 36 -13.83 7.45 2.33
N ARG A 37 -15.04 7.68 1.79
CA ARG A 37 -16.20 6.80 2.02
C ARG A 37 -15.96 5.37 1.53
N TYR A 38 -15.36 5.20 0.35
CA TYR A 38 -15.04 3.88 -0.20
C TYR A 38 -13.95 3.19 0.60
N LYS A 39 -12.94 3.94 1.08
CA LYS A 39 -11.91 3.39 1.97
C LYS A 39 -12.53 2.83 3.25
N HIS A 40 -13.39 3.56 3.92
CA HIS A 40 -14.07 3.07 5.13
C HIS A 40 -14.89 1.82 4.85
N LEU A 41 -15.61 1.75 3.73
CA LEU A 41 -16.36 0.55 3.36
C LEU A 41 -15.44 -0.66 3.23
N ILE A 42 -14.31 -0.51 2.51
CA ILE A 42 -13.33 -1.59 2.32
C ILE A 42 -12.71 -2.00 3.66
N VAL A 43 -12.35 -1.04 4.52
CA VAL A 43 -11.84 -1.29 5.88
C VAL A 43 -12.84 -2.10 6.71
N ILE A 44 -14.11 -1.74 6.70
CA ILE A 44 -15.17 -2.45 7.40
C ILE A 44 -15.29 -3.90 6.87
N LEU A 45 -15.32 -4.09 5.55
CA LEU A 45 -15.39 -5.42 4.95
C LEU A 45 -14.17 -6.28 5.29
N MET A 46 -12.95 -5.70 5.28
CA MET A 46 -11.73 -6.39 5.70
C MET A 46 -11.79 -6.79 7.18
N THR A 47 -12.23 -5.88 8.03
CA THR A 47 -12.35 -6.13 9.47
C THR A 47 -13.34 -7.26 9.75
N ILE A 48 -14.53 -7.22 9.14
CA ILE A 48 -15.54 -8.27 9.27
C ILE A 48 -14.99 -9.61 8.78
N THR A 49 -14.37 -9.65 7.60
CA THR A 49 -13.78 -10.86 7.03
C THR A 49 -12.70 -11.43 7.96
N THR A 50 -11.84 -10.58 8.51
CA THR A 50 -10.78 -10.97 9.45
C THR A 50 -11.36 -11.56 10.73
N ILE A 51 -12.37 -10.92 11.33
CA ILE A 51 -13.04 -11.41 12.54
C ILE A 51 -13.67 -12.77 12.28
N VAL A 52 -14.38 -12.94 11.15
CA VAL A 52 -14.99 -14.22 10.77
C VAL A 52 -13.95 -15.33 10.66
N TYR A 53 -12.78 -15.07 10.08
CA TYR A 53 -11.71 -16.07 9.99
C TYR A 53 -11.11 -16.40 11.34
N LEU A 54 -10.81 -15.40 12.17
CA LEU A 54 -10.28 -15.59 13.52
C LEU A 54 -11.26 -16.41 14.41
N CYS A 55 -12.56 -16.12 14.32
CA CYS A 55 -13.58 -16.87 15.06
C CYS A 55 -13.73 -18.32 14.58
N LYS A 56 -13.63 -18.56 13.27
CA LYS A 56 -13.80 -19.92 12.71
C LYS A 56 -12.62 -20.86 13.03
N ARG A 57 -11.38 -20.36 13.03
CA ARG A 57 -10.17 -21.17 13.18
C ARG A 57 -9.11 -20.45 14.03
N PRO A 58 -9.36 -20.13 15.30
CA PRO A 58 -8.47 -19.30 16.12
C PRO A 58 -7.05 -19.87 16.20
N LYS A 59 -6.90 -21.18 16.44
CA LYS A 59 -5.58 -21.83 16.57
C LYS A 59 -4.71 -21.70 15.31
N HIS A 60 -5.34 -21.70 14.12
CA HIS A 60 -4.64 -21.59 12.85
C HIS A 60 -4.05 -20.22 12.64
N TYR A 61 -4.77 -19.16 13.06
CA TYR A 61 -4.36 -17.78 12.87
C TYR A 61 -3.51 -17.21 14.01
N LEU A 62 -3.62 -17.76 15.23
CA LEU A 62 -2.82 -17.33 16.38
C LEU A 62 -1.31 -17.44 16.16
N SER A 63 -0.85 -18.32 15.27
CA SER A 63 0.57 -18.41 14.92
C SER A 63 1.11 -17.15 14.23
N LEU A 64 0.26 -16.33 13.58
CA LEU A 64 0.64 -15.06 12.95
C LEU A 64 1.07 -14.03 14.01
N PHE A 65 0.48 -14.08 15.21
CA PHE A 65 0.80 -13.15 16.30
C PHE A 65 2.13 -13.46 16.99
N LYS A 66 2.74 -14.61 16.70
CA LYS A 66 4.06 -14.98 17.23
C LYS A 66 5.23 -14.48 16.40
N THR A 67 5.01 -13.55 15.49
CA THR A 67 6.04 -12.99 14.63
C THR A 67 6.71 -11.77 15.28
N CYS A 68 7.99 -11.56 14.97
CA CYS A 68 8.73 -10.37 15.41
C CYS A 68 8.04 -9.07 14.97
N LEU A 69 7.43 -9.06 13.77
CA LEU A 69 6.66 -7.94 13.26
C LEU A 69 5.51 -7.55 14.20
N PHE A 70 4.75 -8.54 14.68
CA PHE A 70 3.65 -8.27 15.59
C PHE A 70 4.15 -7.75 16.94
N GLY A 71 5.27 -8.29 17.45
CA GLY A 71 5.92 -7.78 18.65
C GLY A 71 6.33 -6.31 18.51
N SER A 72 6.91 -5.94 17.37
CA SER A 72 7.28 -4.54 17.08
C SER A 72 6.06 -3.61 17.02
N VAL A 73 4.97 -4.06 16.41
CA VAL A 73 3.70 -3.30 16.37
C VAL A 73 3.11 -3.13 17.78
N ALA A 74 3.16 -4.17 18.62
CA ALA A 74 2.70 -4.08 19.99
C ALA A 74 3.51 -3.06 20.81
N ILE A 75 4.83 -3.08 20.69
CA ILE A 75 5.72 -2.10 21.35
C ILE A 75 5.41 -0.68 20.86
N LEU A 76 5.25 -0.49 19.54
CA LEU A 76 4.88 0.80 18.96
C LEU A 76 3.54 1.31 19.51
N THR A 77 2.56 0.43 19.60
CA THR A 77 1.24 0.75 20.15
C THR A 77 1.32 1.18 21.60
N ILE A 78 2.08 0.45 22.43
CA ILE A 78 2.30 0.79 23.84
C ILE A 78 3.00 2.15 23.94
N ALA A 79 4.07 2.38 23.17
CA ALA A 79 4.78 3.65 23.16
C ALA A 79 3.88 4.82 22.76
N ALA A 80 3.05 4.64 21.74
CA ALA A 80 2.08 5.65 21.32
C ALA A 80 1.02 5.93 22.40
N LEU A 81 0.53 4.92 23.10
CA LEU A 81 -0.40 5.10 24.23
C LEU A 81 0.27 5.81 25.41
N LEU A 82 1.52 5.48 25.71
CA LEU A 82 2.28 6.19 26.76
C LEU A 82 2.51 7.67 26.42
N SER A 83 2.66 8.00 25.14
CA SER A 83 2.82 9.41 24.73
C SER A 83 1.59 10.27 25.02
N LEU A 84 0.40 9.68 25.20
CA LEU A 84 -0.82 10.40 25.62
C LEU A 84 -0.68 11.06 26.99
N LEU A 85 0.15 10.50 27.89
CA LEU A 85 0.37 11.04 29.24
C LEU A 85 1.02 12.42 29.20
N GLN A 86 1.72 12.77 28.12
CA GLN A 86 2.40 14.05 27.93
C GLN A 86 1.72 14.94 26.89
N SER A 87 0.59 14.50 26.33
CA SER A 87 -0.13 15.25 25.30
C SER A 87 -0.91 16.41 25.91
N PRO A 88 -0.79 17.63 25.35
CA PRO A 88 -1.59 18.79 25.77
C PRO A 88 -3.09 18.63 25.43
N ASP A 89 -3.41 17.83 24.40
CA ASP A 89 -4.77 17.45 24.01
C ASP A 89 -4.84 15.92 23.84
N ALA A 90 -5.19 15.25 24.92
CA ALA A 90 -5.30 13.79 24.93
C ALA A 90 -6.42 13.28 24.01
N GLY A 91 -7.51 14.04 23.81
CA GLY A 91 -8.62 13.65 22.96
C GLY A 91 -8.25 13.62 21.47
N ALA A 92 -7.64 14.70 20.98
CA ALA A 92 -7.14 14.78 19.61
C ALA A 92 -6.04 13.75 19.35
N SER A 93 -5.09 13.60 20.28
CA SER A 93 -4.00 12.64 20.18
C SER A 93 -4.50 11.20 20.17
N MET A 94 -5.49 10.84 21.00
CA MET A 94 -6.10 9.52 21.00
C MET A 94 -6.76 9.19 19.65
N LYS A 95 -7.44 10.16 19.03
CA LYS A 95 -8.08 9.98 17.72
C LYS A 95 -7.04 9.70 16.63
N GLU A 96 -5.92 10.43 16.64
CA GLU A 96 -4.84 10.21 15.66
C GLU A 96 -4.11 8.86 15.90
N ILE A 97 -3.87 8.46 17.15
CA ILE A 97 -3.31 7.16 17.51
C ILE A 97 -4.24 6.03 17.05
N PHE A 98 -5.54 6.16 17.32
CA PHE A 98 -6.53 5.18 16.90
C PHE A 98 -6.52 5.00 15.39
N LYS A 99 -6.50 6.10 14.63
CA LYS A 99 -6.44 6.08 13.18
C LYS A 99 -5.13 5.47 12.66
N ALA A 100 -3.98 5.90 13.19
CA ALA A 100 -2.68 5.40 12.74
C ALA A 100 -2.46 3.92 13.07
N ILE A 101 -2.86 3.48 14.25
CA ILE A 101 -2.62 2.11 14.71
C ILE A 101 -3.71 1.17 14.21
N ILE A 102 -4.99 1.48 14.47
CA ILE A 102 -6.09 0.55 14.17
C ILE A 102 -6.42 0.54 12.69
N GLU A 103 -6.64 1.71 12.07
CA GLU A 103 -7.04 1.77 10.67
C GLU A 103 -5.89 1.45 9.69
N ASN A 104 -4.65 1.74 10.05
CA ASN A 104 -3.52 1.54 9.15
C ASN A 104 -2.68 0.32 9.55
N THR A 105 -2.08 0.36 10.74
CA THR A 105 -1.07 -0.63 11.13
C THR A 105 -1.67 -2.01 11.35
N LEU A 106 -2.77 -2.14 12.10
CA LEU A 106 -3.39 -3.44 12.36
C LEU A 106 -4.03 -4.05 11.12
N LEU A 107 -4.60 -3.25 10.23
CA LEU A 107 -5.13 -3.79 8.96
C LEU A 107 -4.01 -4.36 8.09
N CYS A 108 -2.88 -3.69 7.97
CA CYS A 108 -1.75 -4.19 7.20
C CYS A 108 -1.08 -5.41 7.84
N THR A 109 -0.93 -5.42 9.18
CA THR A 109 -0.17 -6.46 9.89
C THR A 109 -1.01 -7.67 10.32
N ILE A 110 -2.32 -7.53 10.44
CA ILE A 110 -3.23 -8.60 10.86
C ILE A 110 -4.18 -8.98 9.73
N ALA A 111 -4.96 -8.01 9.19
CA ALA A 111 -6.03 -8.35 8.28
C ALA A 111 -5.53 -8.94 6.97
N ILE A 112 -4.52 -8.34 6.34
CA ILE A 112 -3.95 -8.87 5.09
C ILE A 112 -3.36 -10.27 5.29
N PRO A 113 -2.48 -10.54 6.28
CA PRO A 113 -1.97 -11.88 6.52
C PRO A 113 -3.05 -12.92 6.87
N VAL A 114 -4.09 -12.55 7.62
CA VAL A 114 -5.20 -13.46 7.96
C VAL A 114 -6.02 -13.80 6.71
N ILE A 115 -6.39 -12.81 5.90
CA ILE A 115 -7.21 -13.00 4.70
C ILE A 115 -6.48 -13.83 3.64
N LEU A 116 -5.17 -13.62 3.48
CA LEU A 116 -4.35 -14.31 2.46
C LEU A 116 -3.65 -15.56 2.97
N ARG A 117 -3.87 -15.99 4.23
CA ARG A 117 -3.17 -17.12 4.86
C ARG A 117 -3.24 -18.41 4.07
N ASP A 118 -4.41 -18.72 3.54
CA ASP A 118 -4.67 -19.99 2.83
C ASP A 118 -4.37 -19.90 1.32
N GLU A 119 -3.88 -18.74 0.84
CA GLU A 119 -3.51 -18.53 -0.57
C GLU A 119 -2.09 -19.02 -0.85
N LYS A 120 -1.83 -19.40 -2.10
CA LYS A 120 -0.48 -19.74 -2.54
C LYS A 120 0.42 -18.51 -2.50
N ARG A 121 1.66 -18.68 -2.06
CA ARG A 121 2.65 -17.59 -1.96
C ARG A 121 2.80 -16.82 -3.27
N GLU A 122 2.87 -17.52 -4.39
CA GLU A 122 3.00 -16.88 -5.72
C GLU A 122 1.81 -15.97 -6.07
N ASP A 123 0.59 -16.39 -5.69
CA ASP A 123 -0.62 -15.61 -5.92
C ASP A 123 -0.66 -14.37 -5.01
N VAL A 124 -0.22 -14.53 -3.76
CA VAL A 124 -0.10 -13.41 -2.80
C VAL A 124 0.90 -12.38 -3.32
N GLU A 125 2.09 -12.82 -3.75
CA GLU A 125 3.13 -11.94 -4.31
C GLU A 125 2.61 -11.18 -5.54
N LYS A 126 1.92 -11.86 -6.45
CA LYS A 126 1.30 -11.22 -7.64
C LYS A 126 0.24 -10.19 -7.26
N ILE A 127 -0.68 -10.54 -6.35
CA ILE A 127 -1.77 -9.64 -5.96
C ILE A 127 -1.20 -8.39 -5.31
N VAL A 128 -0.29 -8.55 -4.35
CA VAL A 128 0.33 -7.43 -3.65
C VAL A 128 1.08 -6.54 -4.65
N PHE A 129 1.90 -7.13 -5.52
CA PHE A 129 2.64 -6.40 -6.54
C PHE A 129 1.71 -5.61 -7.48
N PHE A 130 0.71 -6.27 -8.07
CA PHE A 130 -0.23 -5.60 -8.98
C PHE A 130 -1.08 -4.55 -8.27
N SER A 131 -1.42 -4.74 -6.99
CA SER A 131 -2.12 -3.74 -6.19
C SER A 131 -1.30 -2.46 -6.04
N PHE A 132 -0.01 -2.58 -5.72
CA PHE A 132 0.87 -1.42 -5.60
C PHE A 132 1.11 -0.72 -6.95
N ILE A 133 1.26 -1.48 -8.04
CA ILE A 133 1.39 -0.89 -9.38
C ILE A 133 0.11 -0.17 -9.81
N SER A 134 -1.05 -0.77 -9.53
CA SER A 134 -2.35 -0.14 -9.81
C SER A 134 -2.53 1.13 -8.97
N ALA A 135 -2.15 1.08 -7.69
CA ALA A 135 -2.16 2.25 -6.82
C ALA A 135 -1.27 3.37 -7.35
N LEU A 136 -0.05 3.04 -7.79
CA LEU A 136 0.88 3.98 -8.40
C LEU A 136 0.29 4.60 -9.68
N GLY A 137 -0.21 3.77 -10.58
CA GLY A 137 -0.80 4.23 -11.85
C GLY A 137 -2.00 5.17 -11.61
N LEU A 138 -2.92 4.78 -10.75
CA LEU A 138 -4.08 5.61 -10.40
C LEU A 138 -3.67 6.88 -9.67
N ARG A 139 -2.67 6.82 -8.78
CA ARG A 139 -2.16 8.02 -8.10
C ARG A 139 -1.52 8.97 -9.10
N CYS A 140 -0.63 8.49 -9.95
CA CYS A 140 -0.03 9.29 -11.01
C CYS A 140 -1.09 9.94 -11.91
N PHE A 141 -2.09 9.18 -12.32
CA PHE A 141 -3.17 9.69 -13.18
C PHE A 141 -4.01 10.77 -12.47
N SER A 142 -4.41 10.54 -11.22
CA SER A 142 -5.17 11.52 -10.45
C SER A 142 -4.42 12.84 -10.25
N GLU A 143 -3.11 12.76 -10.03
CA GLU A 143 -2.27 13.95 -9.86
C GLU A 143 -2.04 14.70 -11.17
N LEU A 144 -1.85 14.00 -12.29
CA LEU A 144 -1.78 14.66 -13.59
C LEU A 144 -3.05 15.43 -13.92
N ILE A 145 -4.23 14.88 -13.57
CA ILE A 145 -5.50 15.61 -13.73
C ILE A 145 -5.53 16.85 -12.83
N ALA A 146 -5.05 16.75 -11.59
CA ALA A 146 -4.97 17.88 -10.68
C ALA A 146 -4.03 18.98 -11.22
N TYR A 147 -2.84 18.59 -11.67
CA TYR A 147 -1.90 19.54 -12.33
C TYR A 147 -2.49 20.19 -13.56
N TYR A 148 -3.20 19.44 -14.39
CA TYR A 148 -3.86 20.00 -15.59
C TYR A 148 -4.93 21.03 -15.22
N LYS A 149 -5.73 20.77 -14.19
CA LYS A 149 -6.73 21.73 -13.70
C LYS A 149 -6.09 23.00 -13.14
N ASP A 150 -5.01 22.84 -12.34
CA ASP A 150 -4.27 23.98 -11.80
C ASP A 150 -3.64 24.82 -12.91
N TYR A 151 -3.09 24.19 -13.93
CA TYR A 151 -2.56 24.87 -15.12
C TYR A 151 -3.65 25.68 -15.86
N GLN A 152 -4.86 25.13 -16.03
CA GLN A 152 -5.98 25.85 -16.62
C GLN A 152 -6.41 27.07 -15.80
N GLN A 153 -6.17 27.06 -14.49
CA GLN A 153 -6.42 28.18 -13.59
C GLN A 153 -5.26 29.19 -13.52
N GLY A 154 -4.25 29.04 -14.37
CA GLY A 154 -3.08 29.90 -14.41
C GLY A 154 -2.04 29.62 -13.33
N VAL A 155 -2.16 28.52 -12.59
CA VAL A 155 -1.17 28.09 -11.61
C VAL A 155 -0.05 27.33 -12.34
N MET A 156 1.16 27.85 -12.26
CA MET A 156 2.33 27.19 -12.86
C MET A 156 2.69 25.93 -12.09
N PRO A 157 3.07 24.81 -12.78
CA PRO A 157 3.68 23.65 -12.14
C PRO A 157 4.87 24.08 -11.28
N PHE A 158 5.02 23.48 -10.09
CA PHE A 158 6.08 23.78 -9.12
C PHE A 158 6.05 25.18 -8.46
N ALA A 159 5.07 26.03 -8.79
CA ALA A 159 4.95 27.36 -8.18
C ALA A 159 4.38 27.34 -6.75
N ASP A 160 3.68 26.28 -6.39
CA ASP A 160 2.99 26.16 -5.11
C ASP A 160 3.25 24.78 -4.46
N TYR A 161 3.21 24.73 -3.11
CA TYR A 161 3.39 23.51 -2.32
C TYR A 161 2.12 22.66 -2.21
N ARG A 162 1.11 22.88 -3.03
CA ARG A 162 -0.18 22.15 -3.01
C ARG A 162 -0.02 20.65 -3.10
N HIS A 163 0.95 20.19 -3.89
CA HIS A 163 1.20 18.77 -4.14
C HIS A 163 2.16 18.11 -3.13
N ARG A 164 2.61 18.84 -2.10
CA ARG A 164 3.55 18.33 -1.11
C ARG A 164 3.02 17.12 -0.33
N SER A 165 1.73 17.07 -0.05
CA SER A 165 1.08 15.97 0.66
C SER A 165 1.10 14.63 -0.07
N ILE A 166 1.47 14.64 -1.36
CA ILE A 166 1.55 13.44 -2.19
C ILE A 166 2.87 12.69 -1.96
N SER A 167 3.89 13.40 -1.46
CA SER A 167 5.25 12.87 -1.33
C SER A 167 5.32 11.52 -0.61
N ASP A 168 4.56 11.35 0.48
CA ASP A 168 4.58 10.12 1.26
C ASP A 168 4.07 8.93 0.45
N SER A 169 2.92 9.09 -0.23
CA SER A 169 2.37 8.06 -1.11
C SER A 169 3.36 7.65 -2.22
N MET A 170 4.04 8.64 -2.83
CA MET A 170 5.01 8.39 -3.90
C MET A 170 6.23 7.62 -3.39
N VAL A 171 6.76 7.98 -2.21
CA VAL A 171 7.89 7.28 -1.60
C VAL A 171 7.55 5.82 -1.31
N PHE A 172 6.36 5.53 -0.74
CA PHE A 172 5.93 4.16 -0.45
C PHE A 172 5.66 3.32 -1.69
N LEU A 173 5.22 3.93 -2.79
CA LEU A 173 4.94 3.23 -4.04
C LEU A 173 6.17 3.04 -4.94
N PHE A 174 7.27 3.74 -4.66
CA PHE A 174 8.48 3.69 -5.47
C PHE A 174 9.13 2.30 -5.58
N PRO A 175 9.22 1.47 -4.53
CA PRO A 175 9.74 0.10 -4.66
C PRO A 175 8.97 -0.75 -5.67
N ALA A 176 7.64 -0.56 -5.77
CA ALA A 176 6.84 -1.29 -6.75
C ALA A 176 7.20 -0.87 -8.19
N LEU A 177 7.46 0.41 -8.42
CA LEU A 177 7.93 0.91 -9.71
C LEU A 177 9.27 0.26 -10.09
N LEU A 178 10.25 0.25 -9.17
CA LEU A 178 11.55 -0.37 -9.41
C LEU A 178 11.44 -1.87 -9.73
N ASN A 179 10.53 -2.59 -9.09
CA ASN A 179 10.33 -4.01 -9.34
C ASN A 179 9.74 -4.31 -10.72
N LEU A 180 9.07 -3.36 -11.39
CA LEU A 180 8.68 -3.52 -12.80
C LEU A 180 9.90 -3.73 -13.73
N TRP A 181 11.04 -3.12 -13.40
CA TRP A 181 12.27 -3.29 -14.17
C TRP A 181 12.78 -4.73 -14.19
N LEU A 182 12.56 -5.48 -13.12
CA LEU A 182 13.00 -6.87 -12.98
C LEU A 182 12.21 -7.82 -13.90
N ILE A 183 11.03 -7.43 -14.37
CA ILE A 183 10.20 -8.27 -15.24
C ILE A 183 10.69 -8.15 -16.68
N LYS A 184 11.17 -9.27 -17.24
CA LYS A 184 11.79 -9.33 -18.57
C LYS A 184 10.83 -9.16 -19.76
N SER A 185 9.60 -8.70 -19.58
CA SER A 185 8.62 -8.50 -20.64
C SER A 185 8.69 -7.09 -21.21
N ALA A 186 8.62 -6.93 -22.54
CA ALA A 186 8.64 -5.63 -23.20
C ALA A 186 7.51 -4.70 -22.74
N LYS A 187 6.30 -5.24 -22.51
CA LYS A 187 5.15 -4.49 -22.01
C LYS A 187 5.44 -3.83 -20.66
N TYR A 188 6.04 -4.57 -19.72
CA TYR A 188 6.37 -4.04 -18.39
C TYR A 188 7.52 -3.04 -18.43
N ARG A 189 8.46 -3.18 -19.36
CA ARG A 189 9.53 -2.19 -19.56
C ARG A 189 8.98 -0.86 -20.09
N ILE A 190 8.04 -0.91 -21.02
CA ILE A 190 7.37 0.30 -21.52
C ILE A 190 6.58 0.94 -20.37
N SER A 191 5.81 0.15 -19.62
CA SER A 191 5.07 0.65 -18.45
C SER A 191 6.01 1.26 -17.40
N PHE A 192 7.17 0.63 -17.15
CA PHE A 192 8.19 1.18 -16.26
C PHE A 192 8.69 2.54 -16.76
N ALA A 193 9.05 2.65 -18.04
CA ALA A 193 9.56 3.90 -18.62
C ALA A 193 8.52 5.03 -18.50
N VAL A 194 7.29 4.77 -18.93
CA VAL A 194 6.20 5.77 -18.86
C VAL A 194 5.91 6.20 -17.43
N LEU A 195 5.74 5.22 -16.52
CA LEU A 195 5.45 5.51 -15.11
C LEU A 195 6.64 6.23 -14.44
N SER A 196 7.88 5.90 -14.81
CA SER A 196 9.07 6.57 -14.26
C SER A 196 9.14 8.04 -14.65
N VAL A 197 8.84 8.39 -15.91
CA VAL A 197 8.81 9.79 -16.36
C VAL A 197 7.75 10.57 -15.58
N ILE A 198 6.54 10.01 -15.47
CA ILE A 198 5.45 10.65 -14.72
C ILE A 198 5.81 10.75 -13.23
N PHE A 199 6.39 9.68 -12.65
CA PHE A 199 6.79 9.65 -11.27
C PHE A 199 7.84 10.72 -10.96
N ILE A 200 8.88 10.84 -11.78
CA ILE A 200 9.95 11.85 -11.62
C ILE A 200 9.35 13.26 -11.71
N PHE A 201 8.50 13.50 -12.69
CA PHE A 201 7.80 14.79 -12.82
C PHE A 201 7.01 15.13 -11.55
N LEU A 202 6.20 14.19 -11.07
CA LEU A 202 5.36 14.41 -9.90
C LEU A 202 6.17 14.56 -8.61
N ILE A 203 7.19 13.70 -8.37
CA ILE A 203 8.01 13.77 -7.17
C ILE A 203 8.82 15.07 -7.08
N LEU A 204 9.32 15.57 -8.20
CA LEU A 204 9.96 16.88 -8.26
C LEU A 204 8.96 17.99 -7.93
N GLY A 205 7.72 17.89 -8.43
CA GLY A 205 6.62 18.82 -8.15
C GLY A 205 6.18 18.88 -6.70
N THR A 206 6.49 17.86 -5.88
CA THR A 206 6.18 17.93 -4.45
C THR A 206 7.01 18.96 -3.69
N LEU A 207 8.16 19.41 -4.25
CA LEU A 207 9.14 20.30 -3.62
C LEU A 207 9.60 19.83 -2.23
N SER A 208 9.44 18.55 -1.94
CA SER A 208 9.79 17.92 -0.66
C SER A 208 11.18 17.32 -0.72
N ARG A 209 12.16 18.01 -0.12
CA ARG A 209 13.56 17.52 -0.05
C ARG A 209 13.68 16.16 0.62
N GLY A 210 12.87 15.92 1.67
CA GLY A 210 12.82 14.61 2.35
C GLY A 210 12.33 13.48 1.44
N ALA A 211 11.32 13.73 0.60
CA ALA A 211 10.84 12.75 -0.36
C ALA A 211 11.89 12.43 -1.43
N TRP A 212 12.58 13.44 -1.96
CA TRP A 212 13.67 13.23 -2.92
C TRP A 212 14.80 12.40 -2.35
N LEU A 213 15.24 12.74 -1.13
CA LEU A 213 16.28 11.97 -0.43
C LEU A 213 15.82 10.52 -0.18
N SER A 214 14.57 10.32 0.25
CA SER A 214 14.01 9.00 0.49
C SER A 214 13.99 8.15 -0.79
N VAL A 215 13.56 8.73 -1.92
CA VAL A 215 13.56 8.05 -3.23
C VAL A 215 14.98 7.66 -3.65
N LEU A 216 15.96 8.57 -3.47
CA LEU A 216 17.37 8.28 -3.75
C LEU A 216 17.91 7.13 -2.89
N VAL A 217 17.67 7.17 -1.57
CA VAL A 217 18.11 6.12 -0.65
C VAL A 217 17.47 4.78 -0.97
N ILE A 218 16.15 4.75 -1.21
CA ILE A 218 15.44 3.53 -1.60
C ILE A 218 15.99 2.98 -2.91
N GLY A 219 16.22 3.84 -3.91
CA GLY A 219 16.81 3.46 -5.19
C GLY A 219 18.19 2.83 -5.04
N LEU A 220 19.07 3.44 -4.25
CA LEU A 220 20.40 2.92 -3.95
C LEU A 220 20.34 1.56 -3.24
N ILE A 221 19.53 1.43 -2.20
CA ILE A 221 19.35 0.16 -1.49
C ILE A 221 18.85 -0.91 -2.45
N TRP A 222 17.87 -0.59 -3.31
CA TRP A 222 17.33 -1.52 -4.28
C TRP A 222 18.39 -1.97 -5.31
N ILE A 223 19.21 -1.04 -5.85
CA ILE A 223 20.31 -1.35 -6.78
C ILE A 223 21.33 -2.29 -6.13
N LEU A 224 21.69 -2.03 -4.88
CA LEU A 224 22.62 -2.87 -4.11
C LEU A 224 22.03 -4.28 -3.89
N MET A 225 20.77 -4.38 -3.46
CA MET A 225 20.11 -5.66 -3.19
C MET A 225 19.98 -6.53 -4.44
N PHE A 226 19.61 -5.94 -5.58
CA PHE A 226 19.38 -6.66 -6.83
C PHE A 226 20.58 -6.65 -7.78
N LYS A 227 21.74 -6.10 -7.34
CA LYS A 227 23.00 -6.03 -8.11
C LYS A 227 22.83 -5.39 -9.50
N GLN A 228 21.96 -4.38 -9.61
CA GLN A 228 21.63 -3.70 -10.86
C GLN A 228 22.60 -2.53 -11.15
N TRP A 229 23.91 -2.81 -11.09
CA TRP A 229 24.98 -1.81 -11.25
C TRP A 229 24.93 -1.03 -12.58
N LYS A 230 24.34 -1.62 -13.63
CA LYS A 230 24.18 -0.96 -14.92
C LYS A 230 23.32 0.32 -14.84
N LEU A 231 22.40 0.40 -13.90
CA LEU A 231 21.57 1.58 -13.72
C LEU A 231 22.35 2.77 -13.13
N LEU A 232 23.41 2.52 -12.36
CA LEU A 232 24.30 3.57 -11.84
C LEU A 232 25.21 4.17 -12.93
N LEU A 233 25.46 3.44 -14.03
CA LEU A 233 26.34 3.87 -15.10
C LEU A 233 25.61 4.65 -16.20
N VAL A 234 24.27 4.62 -16.21
CA VAL A 234 23.43 5.25 -17.23
C VAL A 234 22.83 6.60 -16.74
N GLY A 235 22.86 6.87 -15.42
CA GLY A 235 22.45 8.15 -14.81
C GLY A 235 23.62 9.06 -14.58
#